data_4383d416cc0898d3e28c02463a9cc87e
#
_entry.id   4383d416cc0898d3e28c02463a9cc87e
#
_cell.length_a   1.000
_cell.length_b   1.000
_cell.length_c   1.000
_cell.angle_alpha   90.00
_cell.angle_beta   90.00
_cell.angle_gamma   90.00
#
_symmetry.space_group_name_H-M   'P 1'
#
loop_
_entity.id
_entity.type
_entity.pdbx_description
1 polymer ?
#
loop_
_entity_poly.entity_id
_entity_poly.type
_entity_poly.pdbx_seq_one_letter_code
_entity_poly.pdbx_strand_id
1 'polypeptide(L)'
;MTSAPAKRAGMIVHEQEPYNAEPPRAALAEHVITPVEVFYGRNHGAMPEIDPRAWRLRVGGMVEHALELSLAELQHRFAPVEVTATLQCAGNRRAGLMAYRDIPGQHPWGAGATSTARWRGARLTDVLHACGLGAHVTDIAFDAPDVAPEADPPQPFGGSIPVDKATAPEVLLAWEMNGEALTTAHGGPVRVVVPGYIGARSVKWVERITAQDHPSDNFFQQGAYRLLPADADTARTRPGDGVALGPVALDSEILAPDDGDELPAGPTRVAGYAFAGDDRTVVRVDVTTDGGGTWVQAQLDAQPTPWTWRFWHARVDVPPGRVEIMARAWDSTAAVQPEHAATVWNPKGYVNNSWPSVTVTAS
;
A
#
# COMPACT_ATOMS: atom_id res chain seq x y z
N MET A 1 -23.41 7.65 13.79
CA MET A 1 -22.93 8.08 12.44
C MET A 1 -21.49 8.49 12.61
N THR A 2 -20.56 7.65 12.17
CA THR A 2 -19.13 8.01 12.14
C THR A 2 -18.97 9.23 11.24
N SER A 3 -18.40 10.32 11.76
CA SER A 3 -18.10 11.50 10.94
C SER A 3 -17.13 11.09 9.83
N ALA A 4 -17.39 11.53 8.59
CA ALA A 4 -16.44 11.33 7.49
C ALA A 4 -15.05 11.81 7.94
N PRO A 5 -13.97 11.11 7.57
CA PRO A 5 -12.63 11.52 7.96
C PRO A 5 -12.34 12.93 7.42
N ALA A 6 -11.62 13.74 8.22
CA ALA A 6 -11.18 15.05 7.79
C ALA A 6 -10.17 14.88 6.63
N LYS A 7 -10.65 15.02 5.40
CA LYS A 7 -9.88 14.89 4.17
C LYS A 7 -9.92 16.19 3.36
N ARG A 8 -8.85 16.46 2.63
CA ARG A 8 -8.74 17.61 1.72
C ARG A 8 -9.84 17.52 0.65
N ALA A 9 -10.39 18.66 0.26
CA ALA A 9 -11.29 18.73 -0.88
C ALA A 9 -10.59 18.24 -2.16
N GLY A 10 -11.31 17.54 -3.03
CA GLY A 10 -10.76 17.03 -4.29
C GLY A 10 -10.21 15.60 -4.22
N MET A 11 -10.38 14.91 -3.08
CA MET A 11 -10.16 13.46 -3.05
C MET A 11 -11.11 12.75 -4.02
N ILE A 12 -10.61 11.75 -4.73
CA ILE A 12 -11.43 10.87 -5.59
C ILE A 12 -12.04 9.81 -4.69
N VAL A 13 -13.35 9.93 -4.45
CA VAL A 13 -14.08 9.02 -3.55
C VAL A 13 -14.72 7.91 -4.36
N HIS A 14 -14.30 6.67 -4.12
CA HIS A 14 -14.85 5.46 -4.74
C HIS A 14 -16.06 4.94 -3.97
N GLU A 15 -16.06 5.12 -2.64
CA GLU A 15 -17.12 4.68 -1.75
C GLU A 15 -17.15 5.57 -0.50
N GLN A 16 -18.35 5.95 -0.06
CA GLN A 16 -18.52 6.80 1.11
C GLN A 16 -18.54 6.01 2.42
N GLU A 17 -19.13 4.81 2.40
CA GLU A 17 -19.25 3.96 3.57
C GLU A 17 -19.20 2.47 3.15
N PRO A 18 -18.10 1.78 3.48
CA PRO A 18 -16.89 2.28 4.15
C PRO A 18 -16.11 3.30 3.30
N TYR A 19 -15.48 4.28 3.95
CA TYR A 19 -14.77 5.34 3.23
C TYR A 19 -13.56 4.82 2.45
N ASN A 20 -13.62 4.88 1.12
CA ASN A 20 -12.57 4.47 0.19
C ASN A 20 -12.27 5.61 -0.78
N ALA A 21 -11.09 6.20 -0.68
CA ALA A 21 -10.72 7.37 -1.47
C ALA A 21 -9.22 7.48 -1.69
N GLU A 22 -8.84 8.09 -2.80
CA GLU A 22 -7.47 8.38 -3.15
C GLU A 22 -7.27 9.86 -3.51
N PRO A 23 -6.07 10.43 -3.32
CA PRO A 23 -5.74 11.75 -3.83
C PRO A 23 -5.61 11.75 -5.36
N PRO A 24 -5.87 12.88 -6.03
CA PRO A 24 -5.50 13.06 -7.43
C PRO A 24 -3.98 13.07 -7.60
N ARG A 25 -3.48 12.75 -8.80
CA ARG A 25 -2.04 12.69 -9.13
C ARG A 25 -1.29 13.95 -8.73
N ALA A 26 -1.84 15.12 -9.00
CA ALA A 26 -1.23 16.41 -8.66
C ALA A 26 -0.96 16.55 -7.16
N ALA A 27 -1.86 16.07 -6.30
CA ALA A 27 -1.68 16.14 -4.84
C ALA A 27 -0.57 15.20 -4.34
N LEU A 28 -0.31 14.08 -5.03
CA LEU A 28 0.83 13.20 -4.71
C LEU A 28 2.17 13.87 -5.04
N ALA A 29 2.22 14.71 -6.07
CA ALA A 29 3.44 15.40 -6.47
C ALA A 29 3.88 16.52 -5.51
N GLU A 30 2.96 17.00 -4.64
CA GLU A 30 3.23 18.15 -3.77
C GLU A 30 4.23 17.84 -2.64
N HIS A 31 4.26 16.59 -2.14
CA HIS A 31 5.01 16.25 -0.92
C HIS A 31 5.58 14.83 -0.95
N VAL A 32 6.85 14.69 -0.53
CA VAL A 32 7.46 13.37 -0.28
C VAL A 32 6.76 12.65 0.87
N ILE A 33 6.43 13.39 1.95
CA ILE A 33 5.61 12.90 3.06
C ILE A 33 4.19 13.40 2.83
N THR A 34 3.28 12.49 2.58
CA THR A 34 1.88 12.79 2.28
C THR A 34 1.17 13.35 3.52
N PRO A 35 0.57 14.56 3.47
CA PRO A 35 -0.25 15.07 4.57
C PRO A 35 -1.39 14.12 4.93
N VAL A 36 -1.79 14.09 6.22
CA VAL A 36 -2.81 13.15 6.74
C VAL A 36 -4.15 13.31 6.00
N GLU A 37 -4.52 14.55 5.67
CA GLU A 37 -5.74 14.86 4.93
C GLU A 37 -5.71 14.44 3.46
N VAL A 38 -4.53 14.18 2.90
CA VAL A 38 -4.32 13.74 1.50
C VAL A 38 -4.05 12.23 1.44
N PHE A 39 -3.62 11.62 2.55
CA PHE A 39 -3.30 10.19 2.58
C PHE A 39 -4.52 9.34 2.19
N TYR A 40 -4.35 8.36 1.29
CA TYR A 40 -5.46 7.52 0.83
C TYR A 40 -6.14 6.74 1.98
N GLY A 41 -7.41 6.45 1.80
CA GLY A 41 -8.21 5.62 2.69
C GLY A 41 -8.70 4.36 1.99
N ARG A 42 -8.45 3.19 2.59
CA ARG A 42 -9.05 1.92 2.18
C ARG A 42 -9.59 1.18 3.39
N ASN A 43 -10.87 0.91 3.39
CA ASN A 43 -11.60 0.20 4.45
C ASN A 43 -12.45 -0.89 3.84
N HIS A 44 -12.60 -2.02 4.53
CA HIS A 44 -13.44 -3.15 4.14
C HIS A 44 -14.78 -3.16 4.89
N GLY A 45 -14.79 -2.61 6.10
CA GLY A 45 -15.97 -2.43 6.93
C GLY A 45 -16.08 -1.00 7.45
N ALA A 46 -17.11 -0.73 8.22
CA ALA A 46 -17.27 0.54 8.91
C ALA A 46 -16.08 0.80 9.84
N MET A 47 -15.64 2.04 9.92
CA MET A 47 -14.57 2.44 10.84
C MET A 47 -15.07 2.30 12.28
N PRO A 48 -14.37 1.53 13.14
CA PRO A 48 -14.81 1.32 14.51
C PRO A 48 -14.63 2.58 15.36
N GLU A 49 -15.53 2.80 16.30
CA GLU A 49 -15.38 3.81 17.34
C GLU A 49 -14.66 3.17 18.54
N ILE A 50 -13.38 3.51 18.71
CA ILE A 50 -12.54 2.93 19.76
C ILE A 50 -12.15 4.04 20.74
N ASP A 51 -12.49 3.87 22.02
CA ASP A 51 -11.93 4.68 23.10
C ASP A 51 -10.48 4.26 23.38
N PRO A 52 -9.48 5.12 23.14
CA PRO A 52 -8.07 4.79 23.38
C PRO A 52 -7.77 4.39 24.83
N ARG A 53 -8.59 4.83 25.81
CA ARG A 53 -8.42 4.46 27.23
C ARG A 53 -8.90 3.04 27.52
N ALA A 54 -9.93 2.59 26.79
CA ALA A 54 -10.50 1.25 26.93
C ALA A 54 -9.80 0.24 26.04
N TRP A 55 -9.11 0.69 24.98
CA TRP A 55 -8.43 -0.18 24.03
C TRP A 55 -7.38 -1.09 24.70
N ARG A 56 -7.31 -2.33 24.27
CA ARG A 56 -6.33 -3.33 24.73
C ARG A 56 -5.76 -4.10 23.55
N LEU A 57 -4.45 -4.30 23.58
CA LEU A 57 -3.75 -5.21 22.67
C LEU A 57 -3.48 -6.52 23.40
N ARG A 58 -3.96 -7.63 22.82
CA ARG A 58 -3.69 -8.99 23.30
C ARG A 58 -2.69 -9.66 22.41
N VAL A 59 -1.59 -10.15 22.97
CA VAL A 59 -0.56 -10.91 22.27
C VAL A 59 -0.51 -12.31 22.85
N GLY A 60 -0.66 -13.33 21.98
CA GLY A 60 -0.74 -14.71 22.42
C GLY A 60 -0.44 -15.72 21.32
N GLY A 61 -1.00 -16.93 21.45
CA GLY A 61 -0.70 -18.06 20.56
C GLY A 61 0.51 -18.84 21.01
N MET A 62 1.43 -19.16 20.12
CA MET A 62 2.65 -19.93 20.40
C MET A 62 3.74 -19.03 21.02
N VAL A 63 3.49 -18.55 22.23
CA VAL A 63 4.37 -17.70 23.04
C VAL A 63 4.53 -18.29 24.43
N GLU A 64 5.63 -17.97 25.13
CA GLU A 64 5.85 -18.40 26.52
C GLU A 64 4.95 -17.64 27.49
N HIS A 65 4.72 -16.35 27.24
CA HIS A 65 3.95 -15.46 28.10
C HIS A 65 2.99 -14.61 27.26
N ALA A 66 1.69 -14.80 27.41
CA ALA A 66 0.71 -13.92 26.80
C ALA A 66 0.75 -12.53 27.45
N LEU A 67 0.56 -11.47 26.65
CA LEU A 67 0.49 -10.10 27.12
C LEU A 67 -0.90 -9.50 26.81
N GLU A 68 -1.36 -8.67 27.75
CA GLU A 68 -2.45 -7.73 27.49
C GLU A 68 -1.95 -6.34 27.88
N LEU A 69 -2.02 -5.39 26.94
CA LEU A 69 -1.44 -4.06 27.06
C LEU A 69 -2.50 -2.99 26.77
N SER A 70 -2.63 -2.00 27.63
CA SER A 70 -3.25 -0.73 27.30
C SER A 70 -2.32 0.10 26.39
N LEU A 71 -2.86 1.14 25.76
CA LEU A 71 -2.06 2.08 24.98
C LEU A 71 -0.92 2.70 25.81
N ALA A 72 -1.23 3.10 27.06
CA ALA A 72 -0.25 3.70 27.95
C ALA A 72 0.87 2.71 28.32
N GLU A 73 0.55 1.44 28.58
CA GLU A 73 1.54 0.39 28.85
C GLU A 73 2.40 0.09 27.63
N LEU A 74 1.80 0.01 26.43
CA LEU A 74 2.55 -0.16 25.18
C LEU A 74 3.58 0.97 24.98
N GLN A 75 3.14 2.22 25.17
CA GLN A 75 3.99 3.40 25.03
C GLN A 75 5.08 3.51 26.10
N HIS A 76 4.82 3.03 27.31
CA HIS A 76 5.76 3.12 28.42
C HIS A 76 6.79 1.97 28.44
N ARG A 77 6.36 0.76 28.10
CA ARG A 77 7.20 -0.45 28.18
C ARG A 77 8.16 -0.61 27.01
N PHE A 78 7.80 -0.07 25.84
CA PHE A 78 8.58 -0.25 24.62
C PHE A 78 9.06 1.09 24.09
N ALA A 79 10.37 1.18 23.79
CA ALA A 79 10.98 2.40 23.28
C ALA A 79 10.36 2.77 21.91
N PRO A 80 9.84 3.99 21.74
CA PRO A 80 9.29 4.40 20.45
C PRO A 80 10.39 4.61 19.41
N VAL A 81 10.13 4.19 18.19
CA VAL A 81 10.96 4.45 17.01
C VAL A 81 10.13 5.09 15.92
N GLU A 82 10.78 5.82 15.01
CA GLU A 82 10.13 6.39 13.82
C GLU A 82 10.64 5.71 12.57
N VAL A 83 9.73 5.32 11.68
CA VAL A 83 10.03 4.77 10.37
C VAL A 83 9.25 5.55 9.31
N THR A 84 9.95 6.03 8.28
CA THR A 84 9.28 6.60 7.10
C THR A 84 9.02 5.48 6.11
N ALA A 85 7.74 5.27 5.77
CA ALA A 85 7.34 4.21 4.86
C ALA A 85 6.11 4.57 4.02
N THR A 86 6.11 4.08 2.79
CA THR A 86 4.98 4.11 1.87
C THR A 86 4.08 2.92 2.13
N LEU A 87 2.79 3.17 2.26
CA LEU A 87 1.76 2.14 2.21
C LEU A 87 1.08 2.21 0.84
N GLN A 88 0.99 1.08 0.16
CA GLN A 88 0.36 0.98 -1.14
C GLN A 88 -0.70 -0.13 -1.15
N CYS A 89 -1.90 0.20 -1.63
CA CYS A 89 -2.97 -0.78 -1.83
C CYS A 89 -2.56 -1.78 -2.91
N ALA A 90 -2.89 -3.07 -2.73
CA ALA A 90 -2.67 -4.08 -3.75
C ALA A 90 -3.41 -3.76 -5.08
N GLY A 91 -4.49 -2.97 -4.98
CA GLY A 91 -5.27 -2.50 -6.12
C GLY A 91 -4.85 -1.15 -6.68
N ASN A 92 -3.71 -0.58 -6.28
CA ASN A 92 -3.21 0.65 -6.89
C ASN A 92 -3.13 0.51 -8.42
N ARG A 93 -3.57 1.54 -9.16
CA ARG A 93 -3.63 1.55 -10.64
C ARG A 93 -4.56 0.49 -11.26
N ARG A 94 -5.53 -0.06 -10.50
CA ARG A 94 -6.50 -1.04 -11.02
C ARG A 94 -7.28 -0.53 -12.24
N ALA A 95 -7.57 0.76 -12.31
CA ALA A 95 -8.25 1.37 -13.44
C ALA A 95 -7.57 1.02 -14.79
N GLY A 96 -6.24 0.93 -14.83
CA GLY A 96 -5.49 0.53 -16.02
C GLY A 96 -5.72 -0.95 -16.41
N LEU A 97 -5.91 -1.84 -15.45
CA LEU A 97 -6.30 -3.24 -15.74
C LEU A 97 -7.75 -3.31 -16.22
N MET A 98 -8.65 -2.51 -15.62
CA MET A 98 -10.05 -2.46 -16.01
C MET A 98 -10.25 -1.85 -17.41
N ALA A 99 -9.39 -0.95 -17.84
CA ALA A 99 -9.38 -0.42 -19.20
C ALA A 99 -9.04 -1.50 -20.25
N TYR A 100 -8.23 -2.50 -19.89
CA TYR A 100 -7.95 -3.64 -20.76
C TYR A 100 -9.08 -4.67 -20.74
N ARG A 101 -9.56 -5.05 -19.55
CA ARG A 101 -10.65 -6.03 -19.37
C ARG A 101 -11.35 -5.78 -18.04
N ASP A 102 -12.69 -5.72 -18.06
CA ASP A 102 -13.52 -5.44 -16.89
C ASP A 102 -13.22 -6.35 -15.70
N ILE A 103 -13.34 -5.78 -14.47
CA ILE A 103 -13.14 -6.46 -13.19
C ILE A 103 -14.33 -6.11 -12.29
N PRO A 104 -15.45 -6.82 -12.42
CA PRO A 104 -16.69 -6.51 -11.73
C PRO A 104 -16.54 -6.51 -10.20
N GLY A 105 -17.22 -5.56 -9.54
CA GLY A 105 -17.26 -5.47 -8.08
C GLY A 105 -16.01 -4.89 -7.42
N GLN A 106 -15.05 -4.38 -8.21
CA GLN A 106 -13.83 -3.77 -7.69
C GLN A 106 -13.80 -2.25 -7.95
N HIS A 107 -13.29 -1.48 -6.98
CA HIS A 107 -13.10 -0.04 -7.16
C HIS A 107 -11.99 0.24 -8.19
N PRO A 108 -12.22 1.20 -9.12
CA PRO A 108 -11.25 1.55 -10.16
C PRO A 108 -10.17 2.51 -9.63
N TRP A 109 -9.39 2.05 -8.65
CA TRP A 109 -8.28 2.83 -8.11
C TRP A 109 -7.38 3.33 -9.23
N GLY A 110 -7.11 4.64 -9.23
CA GLY A 110 -6.08 5.27 -10.04
C GLY A 110 -4.69 5.10 -9.42
N ALA A 111 -3.83 6.09 -9.61
CA ALA A 111 -2.46 6.09 -9.10
C ALA A 111 -2.32 6.50 -7.63
N GLY A 112 -3.42 6.88 -6.99
CA GLY A 112 -3.42 7.52 -5.68
C GLY A 112 -3.62 6.56 -4.51
N ALA A 113 -3.85 5.26 -4.72
CA ALA A 113 -3.96 4.31 -3.62
C ALA A 113 -2.59 3.95 -3.01
N THR A 114 -1.72 4.95 -2.88
CA THR A 114 -0.38 4.91 -2.30
C THR A 114 -0.07 6.22 -1.60
N SER A 115 0.65 6.18 -0.49
CA SER A 115 1.02 7.39 0.26
C SER A 115 2.16 7.09 1.24
N THR A 116 3.01 8.07 1.52
CA THR A 116 4.16 7.95 2.42
C THR A 116 3.94 8.78 3.68
N ALA A 117 4.23 8.21 4.85
CA ALA A 117 4.18 8.92 6.11
C ALA A 117 5.35 8.54 7.03
N ARG A 118 5.58 9.38 8.05
CA ARG A 118 6.41 9.04 9.21
C ARG A 118 5.52 8.36 10.23
N TRP A 119 5.86 7.12 10.55
CA TRP A 119 5.14 6.29 11.51
C TRP A 119 5.96 6.17 12.78
N ARG A 120 5.36 6.45 13.93
CA ARG A 120 6.01 6.32 15.22
C ARG A 120 5.27 5.35 16.11
N GLY A 121 6.01 4.41 16.73
CA GLY A 121 5.46 3.35 17.56
C GLY A 121 6.51 2.45 18.18
N ALA A 122 6.08 1.36 18.78
CA ALA A 122 6.97 0.30 19.24
C ALA A 122 7.35 -0.63 18.08
N ARG A 123 8.57 -1.15 18.07
CA ARG A 123 8.90 -2.26 17.17
C ARG A 123 8.07 -3.49 17.54
N LEU A 124 7.49 -4.12 16.54
CA LEU A 124 6.75 -5.37 16.77
C LEU A 124 7.64 -6.45 17.37
N THR A 125 8.89 -6.55 16.90
CA THR A 125 9.88 -7.51 17.42
C THR A 125 10.12 -7.38 18.91
N ASP A 126 10.14 -6.15 19.48
CA ASP A 126 10.36 -5.93 20.92
C ASP A 126 9.19 -6.48 21.74
N VAL A 127 7.96 -6.32 21.25
CA VAL A 127 6.74 -6.86 21.89
C VAL A 127 6.73 -8.39 21.80
N LEU A 128 7.07 -8.96 20.64
CA LEU A 128 7.15 -10.41 20.43
C LEU A 128 8.24 -11.05 21.30
N HIS A 129 9.41 -10.41 21.43
CA HIS A 129 10.47 -10.87 22.33
C HIS A 129 10.04 -10.86 23.80
N ALA A 130 9.27 -9.84 24.22
CA ALA A 130 8.72 -9.79 25.57
C ALA A 130 7.72 -10.91 25.86
N CYS A 131 7.11 -11.50 24.83
CA CYS A 131 6.25 -12.67 24.96
C CYS A 131 6.99 -14.00 24.94
N GLY A 132 8.23 -14.05 24.41
CA GLY A 132 8.97 -15.29 24.15
C GLY A 132 8.32 -16.10 23.03
N LEU A 133 8.79 -15.90 21.78
CA LEU A 133 8.25 -16.65 20.63
C LEU A 133 8.65 -18.13 20.70
N GLY A 134 7.69 -19.02 20.46
CA GLY A 134 7.92 -20.45 20.34
C GLY A 134 8.78 -20.80 19.12
N ALA A 135 9.56 -21.89 19.21
CA ALA A 135 10.53 -22.30 18.18
C ALA A 135 9.91 -22.68 16.81
N HIS A 136 8.61 -22.94 16.75
CA HIS A 136 7.92 -23.38 15.52
C HIS A 136 6.96 -22.34 14.96
N VAL A 137 7.05 -21.08 15.42
CA VAL A 137 6.27 -19.98 14.88
C VAL A 137 6.76 -19.68 13.47
N THR A 138 5.84 -19.68 12.49
CA THR A 138 6.13 -19.30 11.10
C THR A 138 5.44 -18.00 10.71
N ASP A 139 4.35 -17.64 11.38
CA ASP A 139 3.49 -16.50 11.06
C ASP A 139 3.07 -15.73 12.30
N ILE A 140 2.93 -14.41 12.13
CA ILE A 140 2.32 -13.53 13.11
C ILE A 140 1.04 -12.97 12.51
N ALA A 141 -0.11 -13.38 13.07
CA ALA A 141 -1.43 -12.93 12.65
C ALA A 141 -1.90 -11.71 13.45
N PHE A 142 -2.68 -10.88 12.80
CA PHE A 142 -3.26 -9.65 13.33
C PHE A 142 -4.77 -9.65 13.10
N ASP A 143 -5.54 -9.27 14.11
CA ASP A 143 -6.98 -9.11 14.02
C ASP A 143 -7.39 -7.71 14.48
N ALA A 144 -8.36 -7.15 13.77
CA ALA A 144 -8.97 -5.85 14.04
C ALA A 144 -10.48 -6.02 14.30
N PRO A 145 -11.16 -5.04 14.92
CA PRO A 145 -12.59 -5.17 15.24
C PRO A 145 -13.53 -4.84 14.06
N ASP A 146 -13.03 -4.23 12.97
CA ASP A 146 -13.85 -3.86 11.82
C ASP A 146 -14.34 -5.10 11.07
N VAL A 147 -15.66 -5.30 11.06
CA VAL A 147 -16.28 -6.42 10.37
C VAL A 147 -16.47 -6.09 8.90
N ALA A 148 -15.94 -6.94 8.04
CA ALA A 148 -16.05 -6.83 6.59
C ALA A 148 -17.26 -7.64 6.08
N PRO A 149 -18.29 -6.99 5.51
CA PRO A 149 -19.48 -7.67 5.00
C PRO A 149 -19.24 -8.47 3.73
N GLU A 150 -18.14 -8.21 3.02
CA GLU A 150 -17.75 -8.93 1.80
C GLU A 150 -17.17 -10.33 2.07
N ALA A 151 -16.81 -10.62 3.31
CA ALA A 151 -16.44 -11.97 3.72
C ALA A 151 -17.70 -12.85 3.94
N ASP A 152 -17.64 -14.12 3.57
CA ASP A 152 -18.74 -15.07 3.77
C ASP A 152 -18.25 -16.22 4.66
N PRO A 153 -18.73 -16.34 5.92
CA PRO A 153 -19.59 -15.37 6.63
C PRO A 153 -18.83 -14.04 6.93
N PRO A 154 -19.56 -12.93 7.17
CA PRO A 154 -18.96 -11.66 7.60
C PRO A 154 -18.04 -11.87 8.80
N GLN A 155 -16.82 -11.34 8.76
CA GLN A 155 -15.82 -11.55 9.79
C GLN A 155 -14.95 -10.29 9.98
N PRO A 156 -14.29 -10.17 11.15
CA PRO A 156 -13.30 -9.12 11.39
C PRO A 156 -12.18 -9.13 10.36
N PHE A 157 -11.66 -7.92 10.03
CA PHE A 157 -10.49 -7.80 9.17
C PHE A 157 -9.24 -8.36 9.87
N GLY A 158 -8.43 -9.10 9.13
CA GLY A 158 -7.19 -9.67 9.66
C GLY A 158 -6.31 -10.26 8.57
N GLY A 159 -5.17 -10.74 8.98
CA GLY A 159 -4.19 -11.43 8.13
C GLY A 159 -2.89 -11.66 8.87
N SER A 160 -1.93 -12.30 8.22
CA SER A 160 -0.62 -12.59 8.82
C SER A 160 0.53 -12.16 7.91
N ILE A 161 1.69 -12.05 8.52
CA ILE A 161 2.98 -11.93 7.84
C ILE A 161 3.93 -13.01 8.36
N PRO A 162 4.93 -13.45 7.56
CA PRO A 162 5.96 -14.38 8.02
C PRO A 162 6.69 -13.84 9.26
N VAL A 163 7.09 -14.75 10.15
CA VAL A 163 7.79 -14.38 11.40
C VAL A 163 9.08 -13.62 11.13
N ASP A 164 9.82 -13.97 10.09
CA ASP A 164 11.04 -13.24 9.70
C ASP A 164 10.76 -11.78 9.39
N LYS A 165 9.64 -11.50 8.68
CA LYS A 165 9.20 -10.12 8.45
C LYS A 165 8.68 -9.45 9.71
N ALA A 166 7.93 -10.17 10.54
CA ALA A 166 7.37 -9.63 11.79
C ALA A 166 8.45 -9.24 12.81
N THR A 167 9.60 -9.92 12.78
CA THR A 167 10.75 -9.63 13.65
C THR A 167 11.75 -8.64 13.04
N ALA A 168 11.52 -8.17 11.82
CA ALA A 168 12.32 -7.13 11.20
C ALA A 168 12.17 -5.78 11.93
N PRO A 169 13.26 -4.99 12.08
CA PRO A 169 13.29 -3.81 12.95
C PRO A 169 12.41 -2.65 12.49
N GLU A 170 11.97 -2.65 11.23
CA GLU A 170 11.14 -1.62 10.65
C GLU A 170 9.63 -1.84 10.87
N VAL A 171 9.20 -3.05 11.29
CA VAL A 171 7.78 -3.34 11.51
C VAL A 171 7.32 -2.79 12.85
N LEU A 172 6.26 -1.98 12.82
CA LEU A 172 5.80 -1.21 13.98
C LEU A 172 4.37 -1.53 14.39
N LEU A 173 4.13 -1.39 15.69
CA LEU A 173 2.84 -1.07 16.29
C LEU A 173 2.79 0.45 16.44
N ALA A 174 2.28 1.15 15.42
CA ALA A 174 2.30 2.60 15.35
C ALA A 174 1.08 3.22 16.04
N TRP A 175 1.30 4.32 16.76
CA TRP A 175 0.27 5.14 17.39
C TRP A 175 0.32 6.61 16.98
N GLU A 176 1.35 7.03 16.21
CA GLU A 176 1.44 8.35 15.61
C GLU A 176 1.74 8.25 14.10
N MET A 177 1.27 9.25 13.37
CA MET A 177 1.47 9.46 11.96
C MET A 177 1.82 10.93 11.71
N ASN A 178 2.95 11.20 11.08
CA ASN A 178 3.45 12.56 10.80
C ASN A 178 3.58 13.46 12.05
N GLY A 179 3.85 12.87 13.21
CA GLY A 179 4.06 13.60 14.47
C GLY A 179 2.79 13.83 15.29
N GLU A 180 1.64 13.32 14.84
CA GLU A 180 0.36 13.42 15.56
C GLU A 180 -0.21 12.04 15.86
N ALA A 181 -1.09 11.93 16.86
CA ALA A 181 -1.80 10.71 17.17
C ALA A 181 -2.59 10.23 15.95
N LEU A 182 -2.62 8.90 15.74
CA LEU A 182 -3.40 8.32 14.65
C LEU A 182 -4.87 8.71 14.73
N THR A 183 -5.41 9.20 13.62
CA THR A 183 -6.85 9.35 13.47
C THR A 183 -7.54 8.00 13.34
N THR A 184 -8.85 7.93 13.61
CA THR A 184 -9.64 6.71 13.39
C THR A 184 -9.48 6.20 11.96
N ALA A 185 -9.55 7.09 10.95
CA ALA A 185 -9.42 6.72 9.53
C ALA A 185 -8.08 6.02 9.20
N HIS A 186 -7.03 6.32 9.95
CA HIS A 186 -5.70 5.75 9.75
C HIS A 186 -5.33 4.67 10.77
N GLY A 187 -6.33 4.16 11.55
CA GLY A 187 -6.18 2.98 12.39
C GLY A 187 -5.86 3.27 13.84
N GLY A 188 -6.16 4.50 14.33
CA GLY A 188 -6.02 4.81 15.75
C GLY A 188 -6.94 3.97 16.65
N PRO A 189 -6.48 3.63 17.88
CA PRO A 189 -5.29 4.17 18.55
C PRO A 189 -3.97 3.50 18.13
N VAL A 190 -3.99 2.26 17.62
CA VAL A 190 -2.78 1.52 17.19
C VAL A 190 -3.07 0.76 15.90
N ARG A 191 -2.11 0.82 14.99
CA ARG A 191 -2.09 -0.02 13.79
C ARG A 191 -0.77 -0.75 13.63
N VAL A 192 -0.79 -1.84 12.89
CA VAL A 192 0.43 -2.44 12.35
C VAL A 192 0.90 -1.61 11.15
N VAL A 193 2.20 -1.39 11.04
CA VAL A 193 2.87 -0.88 9.83
C VAL A 193 3.91 -1.89 9.40
N VAL A 194 3.76 -2.43 8.20
CA VAL A 194 4.66 -3.42 7.60
C VAL A 194 5.30 -2.81 6.36
N PRO A 195 6.44 -2.10 6.51
CA PRO A 195 7.10 -1.44 5.40
C PRO A 195 7.47 -2.41 4.28
N GLY A 196 7.27 -1.98 3.02
CA GLY A 196 7.56 -2.79 1.84
C GLY A 196 6.49 -3.81 1.45
N TYR A 197 5.45 -4.02 2.29
CA TYR A 197 4.33 -4.92 2.03
C TYR A 197 3.07 -4.15 1.58
N ILE A 198 2.15 -4.85 0.91
CA ILE A 198 0.86 -4.27 0.52
C ILE A 198 0.13 -3.71 1.75
N GLY A 199 -0.60 -2.62 1.60
CA GLY A 199 -1.28 -1.92 2.69
C GLY A 199 -2.23 -2.80 3.52
N ALA A 200 -2.76 -3.87 2.94
CA ALA A 200 -3.60 -4.85 3.64
C ALA A 200 -2.88 -5.60 4.78
N ARG A 201 -1.55 -5.71 4.74
CA ARG A 201 -0.76 -6.33 5.82
C ARG A 201 -0.48 -5.35 6.96
N SER A 202 -0.70 -4.07 6.75
CA SER A 202 -0.62 -3.02 7.76
C SER A 202 -1.99 -2.82 8.44
N VAL A 203 -2.41 -3.81 9.22
CA VAL A 203 -3.74 -3.90 9.85
C VAL A 203 -4.00 -2.71 10.77
N LYS A 204 -5.12 -2.02 10.53
CA LYS A 204 -5.60 -0.88 11.34
C LYS A 204 -6.34 -1.38 12.59
N TRP A 205 -6.42 -0.54 13.62
CA TRP A 205 -7.19 -0.84 14.84
C TRP A 205 -6.84 -2.20 15.47
N VAL A 206 -5.59 -2.63 15.38
CA VAL A 206 -5.17 -3.96 15.83
C VAL A 206 -5.47 -4.15 17.33
N GLU A 207 -6.18 -5.23 17.66
CA GLU A 207 -6.52 -5.61 19.05
C GLU A 207 -5.92 -6.95 19.46
N ARG A 208 -5.55 -7.78 18.47
CA ARG A 208 -4.97 -9.10 18.73
C ARG A 208 -3.79 -9.38 17.82
N ILE A 209 -2.76 -9.96 18.41
CA ILE A 209 -1.60 -10.52 17.72
C ILE A 209 -1.47 -11.98 18.15
N THR A 210 -1.38 -12.88 17.17
CA THR A 210 -1.29 -14.33 17.43
C THR A 210 -0.05 -14.89 16.75
N ALA A 211 0.87 -15.44 17.52
CA ALA A 211 1.98 -16.24 17.00
C ALA A 211 1.49 -17.65 16.67
N GLN A 212 1.73 -18.12 15.46
CA GLN A 212 1.21 -19.40 14.97
C GLN A 212 2.15 -20.07 13.95
N ASP A 213 1.92 -21.34 13.63
CA ASP A 213 2.76 -22.18 12.77
C ASP A 213 2.22 -22.28 11.31
N HIS A 214 1.30 -21.44 10.94
CA HIS A 214 0.68 -21.37 9.62
C HIS A 214 0.20 -19.95 9.31
N PRO A 215 0.00 -19.57 8.02
CA PRO A 215 -0.64 -18.31 7.65
C PRO A 215 -2.05 -18.19 8.23
N SER A 216 -2.51 -16.96 8.49
CA SER A 216 -3.86 -16.71 9.02
C SER A 216 -4.95 -17.33 8.15
N ASP A 217 -5.94 -17.95 8.79
CA ASP A 217 -7.13 -18.49 8.12
C ASP A 217 -8.16 -17.42 7.75
N ASN A 218 -7.89 -16.16 8.09
CA ASN A 218 -8.78 -15.04 7.79
C ASN A 218 -9.05 -14.92 6.29
N PHE A 219 -10.28 -14.55 5.93
CA PHE A 219 -10.72 -14.35 4.54
C PHE A 219 -9.76 -13.46 3.75
N PHE A 220 -9.21 -12.41 4.37
CA PHE A 220 -8.27 -11.48 3.71
C PHE A 220 -6.87 -12.07 3.47
N GLN A 221 -6.55 -13.20 4.09
CA GLN A 221 -5.34 -13.97 3.84
C GLN A 221 -5.59 -15.11 2.85
N GLN A 222 -6.67 -15.85 3.03
CA GLN A 222 -6.93 -17.09 2.30
C GLN A 222 -7.75 -16.87 1.02
N GLY A 223 -8.54 -15.80 0.95
CA GLY A 223 -9.44 -15.54 -0.16
C GLY A 223 -9.13 -14.23 -0.90
N ALA A 224 -9.18 -13.07 -0.21
CA ALA A 224 -9.21 -11.77 -0.87
C ALA A 224 -7.87 -11.37 -1.50
N TYR A 225 -6.81 -11.22 -0.70
CA TYR A 225 -5.51 -10.71 -1.17
C TYR A 225 -4.61 -11.80 -1.73
N ARG A 226 -5.08 -12.41 -2.83
CA ARG A 226 -4.36 -13.46 -3.57
C ARG A 226 -4.31 -13.13 -5.05
N LEU A 227 -3.15 -13.25 -5.65
CA LEU A 227 -2.98 -13.11 -7.10
C LEU A 227 -3.44 -14.42 -7.77
N LEU A 228 -4.46 -14.31 -8.58
CA LEU A 228 -5.01 -15.43 -9.33
C LEU A 228 -4.52 -15.43 -10.77
N PRO A 229 -4.45 -16.60 -11.45
CA PRO A 229 -4.25 -16.66 -12.89
C PRO A 229 -5.30 -15.85 -13.66
N ALA A 230 -4.94 -15.35 -14.85
CA ALA A 230 -5.81 -14.52 -15.67
C ALA A 230 -7.10 -15.22 -16.14
N ASP A 231 -7.10 -16.53 -16.23
CA ASP A 231 -8.22 -17.38 -16.62
C ASP A 231 -9.02 -17.95 -15.44
N ALA A 232 -8.67 -17.57 -14.20
CA ALA A 232 -9.37 -18.07 -13.01
C ALA A 232 -10.81 -17.55 -12.95
N ASP A 233 -11.74 -18.46 -12.71
CA ASP A 233 -13.14 -18.14 -12.39
C ASP A 233 -13.24 -17.81 -10.88
N THR A 234 -13.41 -16.53 -10.55
CA THR A 234 -13.49 -16.07 -9.15
C THR A 234 -14.63 -16.69 -8.36
N ALA A 235 -15.72 -17.14 -9.02
CA ALA A 235 -16.84 -17.79 -8.38
C ALA A 235 -16.51 -19.24 -7.95
N ARG A 236 -15.43 -19.82 -8.46
CA ARG A 236 -14.99 -21.20 -8.18
C ARG A 236 -13.69 -21.27 -7.38
N THR A 237 -13.08 -20.13 -7.05
CA THR A 237 -11.87 -20.12 -6.23
C THR A 237 -12.15 -20.59 -4.81
N ARG A 238 -11.19 -21.32 -4.26
CA ARG A 238 -11.22 -21.84 -2.89
C ARG A 238 -10.23 -21.05 -2.02
N PRO A 239 -10.41 -21.05 -0.68
CA PRO A 239 -9.36 -20.57 0.21
C PRO A 239 -8.01 -21.22 -0.11
N GLY A 240 -6.97 -20.41 -0.24
CA GLY A 240 -5.62 -20.86 -0.57
C GLY A 240 -5.27 -20.85 -2.07
N ASP A 241 -6.24 -20.73 -2.99
CA ASP A 241 -5.94 -20.65 -4.43
C ASP A 241 -5.13 -19.39 -4.78
N GLY A 242 -4.24 -19.50 -5.78
CA GLY A 242 -3.35 -18.43 -6.21
C GLY A 242 -2.21 -18.16 -5.22
N VAL A 243 -1.56 -17.00 -5.35
CA VAL A 243 -0.41 -16.59 -4.53
C VAL A 243 -0.82 -15.52 -3.53
N ALA A 244 -0.58 -15.73 -2.23
CA ALA A 244 -0.83 -14.72 -1.22
C ALA A 244 0.04 -13.49 -1.45
N LEU A 245 -0.57 -12.29 -1.45
CA LEU A 245 0.14 -11.04 -1.63
C LEU A 245 0.82 -10.62 -0.32
N GLY A 246 2.10 -10.30 -0.42
CA GLY A 246 2.94 -9.79 0.66
C GLY A 246 3.69 -8.54 0.20
N PRO A 247 4.94 -8.65 -0.27
CA PRO A 247 5.70 -7.51 -0.78
C PRO A 247 5.01 -6.78 -1.94
N VAL A 248 5.17 -5.47 -1.98
CA VAL A 248 4.72 -4.65 -3.12
C VAL A 248 5.61 -4.96 -4.33
N ALA A 249 5.01 -5.15 -5.50
CA ALA A 249 5.77 -5.25 -6.75
C ALA A 249 6.41 -3.89 -7.09
N LEU A 250 7.52 -3.91 -7.83
CA LEU A 250 8.09 -2.70 -8.41
C LEU A 250 7.03 -1.99 -9.24
N ASP A 251 6.75 -0.74 -8.92
CA ASP A 251 5.73 0.09 -9.57
C ASP A 251 6.24 1.51 -9.79
N SER A 252 5.71 2.20 -10.79
CA SER A 252 5.97 3.61 -11.03
C SER A 252 4.75 4.29 -11.62
N GLU A 253 4.71 5.63 -11.51
CA GLU A 253 3.64 6.45 -12.07
C GLU A 253 4.21 7.77 -12.57
N ILE A 254 3.57 8.33 -13.63
CA ILE A 254 3.80 9.69 -14.12
C ILE A 254 2.81 10.61 -13.39
N LEU A 255 3.32 11.58 -12.67
CA LEU A 255 2.50 12.56 -11.94
C LEU A 255 2.34 13.89 -12.68
N ALA A 256 3.27 14.18 -13.59
CA ALA A 256 3.22 15.35 -14.46
C ALA A 256 4.03 15.07 -15.75
N PRO A 257 3.49 15.46 -16.94
CA PRO A 257 2.18 16.06 -17.16
C PRO A 257 1.05 15.09 -16.82
N ASP A 258 -0.20 15.59 -16.69
CA ASP A 258 -1.37 14.74 -16.53
C ASP A 258 -1.92 14.29 -17.90
N ASP A 259 -2.75 13.25 -17.88
CA ASP A 259 -3.37 12.73 -19.09
C ASP A 259 -4.34 13.76 -19.70
N GLY A 260 -4.19 14.04 -20.98
CA GLY A 260 -4.97 15.03 -21.69
C GLY A 260 -4.41 16.45 -21.65
N ASP A 261 -3.27 16.69 -20.99
CA ASP A 261 -2.68 18.02 -20.95
C ASP A 261 -2.30 18.56 -22.33
N GLU A 262 -2.47 19.88 -22.50
CA GLU A 262 -1.97 20.64 -23.65
C GLU A 262 -0.64 21.30 -23.28
N LEU A 263 0.40 21.07 -24.08
CA LEU A 263 1.77 21.51 -23.81
C LEU A 263 2.39 22.21 -25.02
N PRO A 264 3.37 23.11 -24.81
CA PRO A 264 4.26 23.52 -25.90
C PRO A 264 5.07 22.32 -26.40
N ALA A 265 5.24 22.21 -27.73
CA ALA A 265 6.15 21.22 -28.30
C ALA A 265 7.61 21.56 -27.91
N GLY A 266 8.46 20.53 -27.76
CA GLY A 266 9.87 20.68 -27.38
C GLY A 266 10.19 20.17 -25.97
N PRO A 267 11.22 20.74 -25.32
CA PRO A 267 11.72 20.24 -24.06
C PRO A 267 10.71 20.33 -22.91
N THR A 268 10.19 19.18 -22.48
CA THR A 268 9.16 19.05 -21.44
C THR A 268 9.73 18.33 -20.22
N ARG A 269 9.38 18.81 -19.02
CA ARG A 269 9.69 18.11 -17.76
C ARG A 269 8.61 17.05 -17.48
N VAL A 270 9.01 15.80 -17.42
CA VAL A 270 8.17 14.68 -16.95
C VAL A 270 8.62 14.29 -15.56
N ALA A 271 7.69 14.08 -14.65
CA ALA A 271 8.01 13.73 -13.26
C ALA A 271 7.02 12.69 -12.72
N GLY A 272 7.47 11.90 -11.74
CA GLY A 272 6.67 10.87 -11.13
C GLY A 272 7.28 10.28 -9.88
N TYR A 273 6.70 9.18 -9.41
CA TYR A 273 7.29 8.35 -8.37
C TYR A 273 7.57 6.93 -8.89
N ALA A 274 8.44 6.23 -8.19
CA ALA A 274 8.59 4.78 -8.32
C ALA A 274 8.77 4.17 -6.91
N PHE A 275 8.32 2.95 -6.72
CA PHE A 275 8.39 2.24 -5.45
C PHE A 275 8.63 0.75 -5.69
N ALA A 276 9.50 0.15 -4.87
CA ALA A 276 9.74 -1.30 -4.83
C ALA A 276 9.50 -1.78 -3.40
N GLY A 277 8.79 -2.88 -3.27
CA GLY A 277 8.49 -3.47 -1.97
C GLY A 277 9.64 -4.30 -1.41
N ASP A 278 9.43 -4.83 -0.21
CA ASP A 278 10.45 -5.51 0.58
C ASP A 278 11.63 -4.56 0.89
N ASP A 279 12.88 -5.04 0.85
CA ASP A 279 14.08 -4.23 1.04
C ASP A 279 14.68 -3.73 -0.28
N ARG A 280 13.91 -3.82 -1.39
CA ARG A 280 14.36 -3.38 -2.71
C ARG A 280 14.24 -1.87 -2.85
N THR A 281 15.19 -1.30 -3.57
CA THR A 281 15.20 0.14 -3.89
C THR A 281 15.05 0.35 -5.39
N VAL A 282 14.44 1.47 -5.79
CA VAL A 282 14.40 1.88 -7.20
C VAL A 282 15.78 2.40 -7.60
N VAL A 283 16.37 1.83 -8.64
CA VAL A 283 17.73 2.18 -9.09
C VAL A 283 17.76 2.92 -10.42
N ARG A 284 16.70 2.82 -11.23
CA ARG A 284 16.60 3.46 -12.53
C ARG A 284 15.14 3.68 -12.91
N VAL A 285 14.88 4.80 -13.59
CA VAL A 285 13.64 5.08 -14.33
C VAL A 285 14.03 5.65 -15.68
N ASP A 286 13.40 5.17 -16.75
CA ASP A 286 13.54 5.71 -18.11
C ASP A 286 12.20 6.21 -18.60
N VAL A 287 12.22 7.23 -19.45
CA VAL A 287 11.06 7.88 -20.06
C VAL A 287 11.19 7.86 -21.58
N THR A 288 10.10 7.61 -22.29
CA THR A 288 10.04 7.66 -23.76
C THR A 288 8.86 8.49 -24.23
N THR A 289 8.97 9.07 -25.43
CA THR A 289 7.93 9.82 -26.14
C THR A 289 7.66 9.25 -27.55
N ASP A 290 8.30 8.13 -27.90
CA ASP A 290 8.28 7.52 -29.25
C ASP A 290 7.95 6.03 -29.23
N GLY A 291 7.15 5.60 -28.25
CA GLY A 291 6.70 4.21 -28.15
C GLY A 291 7.82 3.22 -27.74
N GLY A 292 8.86 3.70 -27.08
CA GLY A 292 9.99 2.87 -26.64
C GLY A 292 11.11 2.75 -27.66
N GLY A 293 11.08 3.51 -28.76
CA GLY A 293 12.17 3.57 -29.74
C GLY A 293 13.44 4.16 -29.14
N THR A 294 13.29 5.21 -28.34
CA THR A 294 14.39 5.84 -27.57
C THR A 294 13.98 6.06 -26.12
N TRP A 295 14.95 6.10 -25.21
CA TRP A 295 14.73 6.24 -23.79
C TRP A 295 15.68 7.29 -23.19
N VAL A 296 15.10 8.17 -22.36
CA VAL A 296 15.85 9.13 -21.58
C VAL A 296 15.83 8.68 -20.12
N GLN A 297 17.02 8.47 -19.54
CA GLN A 297 17.13 8.12 -18.13
C GLN A 297 16.75 9.30 -17.25
N ALA A 298 15.81 9.09 -16.33
CA ALA A 298 15.37 10.08 -15.36
C ALA A 298 16.42 10.27 -14.24
N GLN A 299 16.43 11.46 -13.70
CA GLN A 299 17.12 11.78 -12.45
C GLN A 299 16.24 11.31 -11.28
N LEU A 300 16.83 10.53 -10.38
CA LEU A 300 16.16 10.03 -9.18
C LEU A 300 16.48 10.94 -7.99
N ASP A 301 15.46 11.35 -7.25
CA ASP A 301 15.64 12.10 -6.01
C ASP A 301 16.16 11.18 -4.88
N ALA A 302 16.55 11.77 -3.74
CA ALA A 302 16.96 11.01 -2.57
C ALA A 302 15.80 10.11 -2.08
N GLN A 303 16.15 8.90 -1.66
CA GLN A 303 15.23 7.96 -1.03
C GLN A 303 15.56 7.86 0.46
N PRO A 304 14.73 8.41 1.37
CA PRO A 304 15.07 8.48 2.80
C PRO A 304 15.26 7.09 3.45
N THR A 305 14.46 6.11 3.04
CA THR A 305 14.56 4.71 3.47
C THR A 305 14.26 3.78 2.29
N PRO A 306 14.64 2.49 2.33
CA PRO A 306 14.25 1.53 1.28
C PRO A 306 12.73 1.40 1.12
N TRP A 307 11.97 1.70 2.16
CA TRP A 307 10.52 1.54 2.22
C TRP A 307 9.72 2.79 1.80
N THR A 308 10.39 3.82 1.26
CA THR A 308 9.71 5.01 0.73
C THR A 308 9.68 4.95 -0.79
N TRP A 309 8.64 5.54 -1.38
CA TRP A 309 8.68 5.87 -2.79
C TRP A 309 9.87 6.79 -3.09
N ARG A 310 10.31 6.78 -4.35
CA ARG A 310 11.38 7.62 -4.85
C ARG A 310 10.83 8.48 -5.97
N PHE A 311 10.86 9.81 -5.81
CA PHE A 311 10.50 10.70 -6.89
C PHE A 311 11.58 10.71 -7.94
N TRP A 312 11.15 10.96 -9.17
CA TRP A 312 12.01 11.04 -10.33
C TRP A 312 11.55 12.13 -11.29
N HIS A 313 12.45 12.66 -12.13
CA HIS A 313 12.12 13.56 -13.21
C HIS A 313 13.07 13.37 -14.38
N ALA A 314 12.54 13.61 -15.60
CA ALA A 314 13.29 13.61 -16.83
C ALA A 314 12.95 14.86 -17.64
N ARG A 315 13.85 15.28 -18.50
CA ARG A 315 13.58 16.26 -19.54
C ARG A 315 13.59 15.53 -20.88
N VAL A 316 12.43 15.46 -21.51
CA VAL A 316 12.24 14.79 -22.81
C VAL A 316 11.80 15.79 -23.86
N ASP A 317 12.07 15.52 -25.13
CA ASP A 317 11.59 16.32 -26.23
C ASP A 317 10.23 15.76 -26.70
N VAL A 318 9.18 16.57 -26.62
CA VAL A 318 7.83 16.20 -27.01
C VAL A 318 7.53 16.77 -28.40
N PRO A 319 7.40 15.93 -29.44
CA PRO A 319 7.11 16.40 -30.80
C PRO A 319 5.71 17.01 -30.90
N PRO A 320 5.44 17.89 -31.90
CA PRO A 320 4.10 18.40 -32.14
C PRO A 320 3.10 17.27 -32.42
N GLY A 321 1.88 17.43 -31.94
CA GLY A 321 0.77 16.48 -32.12
C GLY A 321 0.41 15.73 -30.85
N ARG A 322 -0.34 14.64 -31.01
CA ARG A 322 -0.71 13.76 -29.89
C ARG A 322 0.44 12.78 -29.58
N VAL A 323 0.94 12.83 -28.38
CA VAL A 323 2.13 12.08 -27.93
C VAL A 323 1.78 11.26 -26.70
N GLU A 324 2.13 9.99 -26.71
CA GLU A 324 2.10 9.14 -25.52
C GLU A 324 3.48 9.17 -24.84
N ILE A 325 3.51 9.60 -23.58
CA ILE A 325 4.70 9.59 -22.73
C ILE A 325 4.59 8.36 -21.83
N MET A 326 5.60 7.51 -21.84
CA MET A 326 5.66 6.31 -21.00
C MET A 326 6.90 6.33 -20.12
N ALA A 327 6.81 5.64 -18.98
CA ALA A 327 7.95 5.42 -18.10
C ALA A 327 8.08 3.94 -17.72
N ARG A 328 9.31 3.55 -17.34
CA ARG A 328 9.60 2.23 -16.78
C ARG A 328 10.67 2.31 -15.72
N ALA A 329 10.54 1.49 -14.67
CA ALA A 329 11.46 1.47 -13.55
C ALA A 329 12.19 0.13 -13.41
N TRP A 330 13.37 0.16 -12.76
CA TRP A 330 14.12 -1.01 -12.31
C TRP A 330 14.38 -0.90 -10.81
N ASP A 331 14.37 -2.05 -10.16
CA ASP A 331 14.77 -2.15 -8.75
C ASP A 331 16.21 -2.69 -8.60
N SER A 332 16.67 -2.74 -7.34
CA SER A 332 18.03 -3.17 -6.97
C SER A 332 18.32 -4.63 -7.26
N THR A 333 17.33 -5.44 -7.64
CA THR A 333 17.49 -6.83 -8.09
C THR A 333 17.54 -6.95 -9.60
N ALA A 334 17.57 -5.82 -10.33
CA ALA A 334 17.47 -5.71 -11.78
C ALA A 334 16.11 -6.19 -12.35
N ALA A 335 15.07 -6.33 -11.52
CA ALA A 335 13.71 -6.53 -12.00
C ALA A 335 13.22 -5.23 -12.68
N VAL A 336 12.47 -5.38 -13.79
CA VAL A 336 11.88 -4.29 -14.56
C VAL A 336 10.37 -4.49 -14.65
N GLN A 337 9.64 -3.38 -14.76
CA GLN A 337 8.20 -3.42 -14.95
C GLN A 337 7.82 -4.04 -16.31
N PRO A 338 6.75 -4.83 -16.38
CA PRO A 338 6.19 -5.31 -17.65
C PRO A 338 5.59 -4.13 -18.46
N GLU A 339 5.66 -4.25 -19.78
CA GLU A 339 5.21 -3.18 -20.67
C GLU A 339 3.68 -2.96 -20.62
N HIS A 340 2.92 -4.04 -20.74
CA HIS A 340 1.48 -3.95 -20.98
C HIS A 340 0.64 -4.44 -19.79
N ALA A 341 -0.41 -3.69 -19.45
CA ALA A 341 -1.42 -4.08 -18.46
C ALA A 341 -2.06 -5.46 -18.78
N ALA A 342 -2.16 -5.82 -20.06
CA ALA A 342 -2.68 -7.11 -20.51
C ALA A 342 -1.90 -8.30 -19.95
N THR A 343 -0.58 -8.17 -19.76
CA THR A 343 0.29 -9.26 -19.28
C THR A 343 0.19 -9.51 -17.78
N VAL A 344 -0.28 -8.50 -17.03
CA VAL A 344 -0.45 -8.57 -15.58
C VAL A 344 -1.92 -8.56 -15.15
N TRP A 345 -2.84 -8.57 -16.12
CA TRP A 345 -4.26 -8.59 -15.82
C TRP A 345 -4.62 -9.86 -15.03
N ASN A 346 -5.43 -9.68 -14.00
CA ASN A 346 -5.98 -10.77 -13.20
C ASN A 346 -7.40 -10.40 -12.73
N PRO A 347 -8.25 -11.39 -12.40
CA PRO A 347 -9.67 -11.15 -12.15
C PRO A 347 -9.96 -10.39 -10.84
N LYS A 348 -8.95 -10.12 -10.01
CA LYS A 348 -9.07 -9.27 -8.81
C LYS A 348 -8.46 -7.88 -8.98
N GLY A 349 -7.77 -7.64 -10.09
CA GLY A 349 -7.17 -6.35 -10.41
C GLY A 349 -6.10 -5.90 -9.43
N TYR A 350 -5.29 -6.83 -8.96
CA TYR A 350 -4.15 -6.54 -8.10
C TYR A 350 -2.86 -6.43 -8.89
N VAL A 351 -1.90 -5.70 -8.29
CA VAL A 351 -0.52 -5.64 -8.77
C VAL A 351 -0.44 -5.15 -10.22
N ASN A 352 -1.16 -4.07 -10.55
CA ASN A 352 -0.90 -3.40 -11.82
C ASN A 352 0.42 -2.64 -11.73
N ASN A 353 1.48 -3.29 -12.16
CA ASN A 353 2.81 -2.73 -12.23
C ASN A 353 3.30 -2.56 -13.68
N SER A 354 2.39 -2.49 -14.66
CA SER A 354 2.75 -2.18 -16.05
C SER A 354 3.32 -0.76 -16.19
N TRP A 355 3.99 -0.48 -17.31
CA TRP A 355 4.49 0.86 -17.57
C TRP A 355 3.36 1.88 -17.45
N PRO A 356 3.53 2.97 -16.70
CA PRO A 356 2.59 4.09 -16.73
C PRO A 356 2.70 4.83 -18.04
N SER A 357 1.55 5.34 -18.53
CA SER A 357 1.51 6.24 -19.67
C SER A 357 0.54 7.38 -19.47
N VAL A 358 0.83 8.51 -20.08
CA VAL A 358 -0.06 9.66 -20.23
C VAL A 358 -0.03 10.13 -21.66
N THR A 359 -1.17 10.57 -22.19
CA THR A 359 -1.28 11.15 -23.52
C THR A 359 -1.42 12.65 -23.42
N VAL A 360 -0.57 13.39 -24.12
CA VAL A 360 -0.60 14.86 -24.18
C VAL A 360 -0.78 15.34 -25.60
N THR A 361 -1.24 16.60 -25.76
CA THR A 361 -1.28 17.28 -27.07
C THR A 361 -0.25 18.40 -27.07
N ALA A 362 0.74 18.34 -27.95
CA ALA A 362 1.80 19.36 -28.05
C ALA A 362 1.62 20.22 -29.29
N SER A 363 1.77 21.56 -29.17
CA SER A 363 1.61 22.53 -30.24
C SER A 363 2.71 23.59 -30.25
#